data_280bf3b3bb8bafb5d324b01c7c67e2d0
#
_entry.id   280bf3b3bb8bafb5d324b01c7c67e2d0
#
_cell.length_a   1.000
_cell.length_b   1.000
_cell.length_c   1.000
_cell.angle_alpha   90.00
_cell.angle_beta   90.00
_cell.angle_gamma   90.00
#
_symmetry.space_group_name_H-M   'P 1'
#
loop_
_entity.id
_entity.type
_entity.pdbx_description
1 polymer ?
#
loop_
_entity_poly.entity_id
_entity_poly.type
_entity_poly.pdbx_seq_one_letter_code
_entity_poly.pdbx_strand_id
1 'polypeptide(L)'
;VAFVLAGRGATTRTVALSTALGLPVAALPINSERNLVECWVKRMAEGGFRGHVVLAITSESERAFYSALQAPPGITLQVQVDTSGHRGAGGTLGDRWSELVDSLDAQGRAGGAIVVEASNVPIFDFGAFFAAVDPSQGAFIGASADATPAGIMWLSPDALGLVPRIGYFDLKEQLVTAIVRSGKRVGAHFGPTESCRISDRASYLRAVSLIQADGAAGRCEDAVVEGGAVVRGASLLCRGAVVERGALVVDSIILPGARVCSDAVVARSIVPPGSHVPCGYLVVDEIFGALGSAARSGTEGGAS
;
A
#
# COMPACT_ATOMS: atom_id res chain seq x y z
N VAL A 1 -7.28 -5.66 17.86
CA VAL A 1 -6.97 -6.37 16.59
C VAL A 1 -6.87 -5.36 15.46
N ALA A 2 -6.01 -5.58 14.48
CA ALA A 2 -5.98 -4.81 13.24
C ALA A 2 -6.17 -5.73 12.03
N PHE A 3 -6.98 -5.29 11.08
CA PHE A 3 -7.19 -5.94 9.78
C PHE A 3 -6.60 -5.07 8.67
N VAL A 4 -5.63 -5.61 7.96
CA VAL A 4 -5.01 -4.96 6.79
C VAL A 4 -5.61 -5.59 5.54
N LEU A 5 -6.46 -4.83 4.84
CA LEU A 5 -7.19 -5.31 3.65
C LEU A 5 -6.32 -5.10 2.41
N ALA A 6 -5.65 -6.14 1.96
CA ALA A 6 -4.83 -6.14 0.76
C ALA A 6 -5.68 -6.57 -0.46
N GLY A 7 -5.90 -5.66 -1.38
CA GLY A 7 -6.62 -5.94 -2.64
C GLY A 7 -8.14 -5.77 -2.60
N ARG A 8 -8.75 -5.53 -1.43
CA ARG A 8 -10.19 -5.20 -1.37
C ARG A 8 -10.44 -3.76 -1.80
N GLY A 9 -11.49 -3.54 -2.58
CA GLY A 9 -11.79 -2.24 -3.18
C GLY A 9 -10.84 -1.87 -4.34
N ALA A 10 -10.16 -2.86 -4.93
CA ALA A 10 -9.34 -2.66 -6.11
C ALA A 10 -10.20 -2.16 -7.28
N THR A 11 -9.80 -1.03 -7.86
CA THR A 11 -10.39 -0.49 -9.08
C THR A 11 -9.78 -1.16 -10.31
N THR A 12 -10.38 -0.98 -11.48
CA THR A 12 -9.79 -1.43 -12.75
C THR A 12 -8.35 -0.92 -12.94
N ARG A 13 -8.07 0.32 -12.51
CA ARG A 13 -6.72 0.91 -12.56
C ARG A 13 -5.74 0.18 -11.65
N THR A 14 -6.16 -0.13 -10.42
CA THR A 14 -5.34 -0.87 -9.45
C THR A 14 -4.98 -2.26 -9.95
N VAL A 15 -5.94 -2.96 -10.58
CA VAL A 15 -5.73 -4.27 -11.20
C VAL A 15 -4.74 -4.15 -12.37
N ALA A 16 -4.90 -3.13 -13.24
CA ALA A 16 -4.00 -2.89 -14.35
C ALA A 16 -2.56 -2.60 -13.87
N LEU A 17 -2.38 -1.81 -12.81
CA LEU A 17 -1.07 -1.56 -12.22
C LEU A 17 -0.45 -2.85 -11.69
N SER A 18 -1.18 -3.63 -10.90
CA SER A 18 -0.70 -4.91 -10.35
C SER A 18 -0.31 -5.89 -11.44
N THR A 19 -1.11 -5.98 -12.51
CA THR A 19 -0.83 -6.83 -13.66
C THR A 19 0.44 -6.38 -14.40
N ALA A 20 0.59 -5.09 -14.65
CA ALA A 20 1.77 -4.53 -15.33
C ALA A 20 3.06 -4.72 -14.54
N LEU A 21 2.99 -4.72 -13.22
CA LEU A 21 4.15 -4.87 -12.34
C LEU A 21 4.39 -6.31 -11.87
N GLY A 22 3.42 -7.22 -12.05
CA GLY A 22 3.48 -8.58 -11.50
C GLY A 22 3.45 -8.63 -9.97
N LEU A 23 3.00 -7.55 -9.31
CA LEU A 23 2.99 -7.41 -7.84
C LEU A 23 1.63 -6.92 -7.36
N PRO A 24 1.09 -7.46 -6.27
CA PRO A 24 -0.07 -6.84 -5.59
C PRO A 24 0.29 -5.44 -5.10
N VAL A 25 -0.65 -4.48 -5.15
CA VAL A 25 -0.38 -3.09 -4.70
C VAL A 25 0.13 -3.04 -3.27
N ALA A 26 -0.42 -3.84 -2.38
CA ALA A 26 0.01 -3.90 -0.98
C ALA A 26 1.45 -4.41 -0.79
N ALA A 27 2.00 -5.14 -1.78
CA ALA A 27 3.38 -5.62 -1.80
C ALA A 27 4.35 -4.69 -2.54
N LEU A 28 3.89 -3.57 -3.09
CA LEU A 28 4.76 -2.62 -3.80
C LEU A 28 5.79 -2.01 -2.84
N PRO A 29 7.08 -2.00 -3.20
CA PRO A 29 8.10 -1.26 -2.46
C PRO A 29 7.75 0.23 -2.38
N ILE A 30 7.76 0.80 -1.20
CA ILE A 30 7.43 2.21 -1.00
C ILE A 30 8.65 3.04 -0.56
N ASN A 31 9.66 2.36 -0.05
CA ASN A 31 10.98 2.89 0.24
C ASN A 31 12.04 1.81 0.03
N SER A 32 13.31 2.11 0.32
CA SER A 32 14.43 1.21 0.11
C SER A 32 14.35 -0.10 0.92
N GLU A 33 13.62 -0.12 2.01
CA GLU A 33 13.63 -1.24 2.97
C GLU A 33 12.33 -2.04 2.97
N ARG A 34 11.18 -1.40 2.66
CA ARG A 34 9.86 -1.95 2.96
C ARG A 34 8.88 -1.80 1.80
N ASN A 35 8.00 -2.78 1.74
CA ASN A 35 6.77 -2.66 0.95
C ASN A 35 5.68 -1.90 1.74
N LEU A 36 4.56 -1.66 1.08
CA LEU A 36 3.48 -0.86 1.62
C LEU A 36 2.84 -1.47 2.89
N VAL A 37 2.64 -2.80 2.93
CA VAL A 37 2.12 -3.50 4.13
C VAL A 37 3.10 -3.39 5.30
N GLU A 38 4.40 -3.59 5.06
CA GLU A 38 5.43 -3.44 6.10
C GLU A 38 5.46 -2.03 6.68
N CYS A 39 5.28 -1.01 5.83
CA CYS A 39 5.16 0.37 6.29
C CYS A 39 3.93 0.57 7.19
N TRP A 40 2.77 0.02 6.82
CA TRP A 40 1.57 0.08 7.64
C TRP A 40 1.77 -0.56 9.00
N VAL A 41 2.27 -1.80 9.04
CA VAL A 41 2.47 -2.55 10.29
C VAL A 41 3.49 -1.84 11.18
N LYS A 42 4.59 -1.35 10.61
CA LYS A 42 5.62 -0.60 11.36
C LYS A 42 5.05 0.69 11.95
N ARG A 43 4.37 1.51 11.14
CA ARG A 43 3.80 2.79 11.58
C ARG A 43 2.73 2.60 12.67
N MET A 44 1.88 1.58 12.56
CA MET A 44 0.95 1.23 13.63
C MET A 44 1.69 0.87 14.94
N ALA A 45 2.77 0.08 14.84
CA ALA A 45 3.58 -0.29 16.00
C ALA A 45 4.25 0.94 16.64
N GLU A 46 4.80 1.84 15.85
CA GLU A 46 5.39 3.11 16.29
C GLU A 46 4.36 4.01 16.98
N GLY A 47 3.13 4.04 16.47
CA GLY A 47 2.00 4.73 17.10
C GLY A 47 1.46 4.07 18.37
N GLY A 48 2.04 2.96 18.82
CA GLY A 48 1.67 2.30 20.07
C GLY A 48 0.73 1.11 19.93
N PHE A 49 0.31 0.74 18.70
CA PHE A 49 -0.50 -0.47 18.52
C PHE A 49 0.27 -1.73 18.93
N ARG A 50 -0.39 -2.61 19.70
CA ARG A 50 0.10 -3.93 20.09
C ARG A 50 -1.01 -4.96 19.93
N GLY A 51 -0.65 -6.18 19.52
CA GLY A 51 -1.60 -7.29 19.39
C GLY A 51 -1.62 -7.92 18.00
N HIS A 52 -2.77 -8.43 17.59
CA HIS A 52 -2.92 -9.22 16.37
C HIS A 52 -3.17 -8.34 15.15
N VAL A 53 -2.41 -8.57 14.09
CA VAL A 53 -2.61 -8.01 12.75
C VAL A 53 -2.96 -9.14 11.79
N VAL A 54 -4.12 -9.06 11.17
CA VAL A 54 -4.55 -9.98 10.11
C VAL A 54 -4.41 -9.30 8.77
N LEU A 55 -3.52 -9.80 7.94
CA LEU A 55 -3.40 -9.39 6.53
C LEU A 55 -4.34 -10.24 5.69
N ALA A 56 -5.44 -9.64 5.24
CA ALA A 56 -6.40 -10.28 4.36
C ALA A 56 -5.99 -10.09 2.89
N ILE A 57 -5.54 -11.17 2.25
CA ILE A 57 -5.16 -11.22 0.83
C ILE A 57 -6.29 -11.82 -0.02
N THR A 58 -6.27 -11.62 -1.34
CA THR A 58 -7.38 -12.03 -2.22
C THR A 58 -7.21 -13.42 -2.80
N SER A 59 -5.99 -13.94 -2.85
CA SER A 59 -5.71 -15.29 -3.39
C SER A 59 -4.51 -15.94 -2.70
N GLU A 60 -4.46 -17.26 -2.75
CA GLU A 60 -3.31 -18.02 -2.21
C GLU A 60 -2.00 -17.70 -2.95
N SER A 61 -2.07 -17.37 -4.27
CA SER A 61 -0.91 -16.98 -5.05
C SER A 61 -0.23 -15.70 -4.55
N GLU A 62 -0.95 -14.84 -3.85
CA GLU A 62 -0.37 -13.63 -3.24
C GLU A 62 0.44 -13.92 -1.97
N ARG A 63 0.23 -15.06 -1.31
CA ARG A 63 0.90 -15.40 -0.04
C ARG A 63 2.42 -15.32 -0.13
N ALA A 64 3.00 -15.73 -1.27
CA ALA A 64 4.44 -15.69 -1.48
C ALA A 64 5.04 -14.29 -1.34
N PHE A 65 4.31 -13.23 -1.70
CA PHE A 65 4.77 -11.83 -1.58
C PHE A 65 4.88 -11.36 -0.12
N TYR A 66 4.21 -12.06 0.79
CA TYR A 66 4.14 -11.69 2.21
C TYR A 66 4.84 -12.70 3.13
N SER A 67 5.47 -13.74 2.56
CA SER A 67 6.13 -14.80 3.34
C SER A 67 7.35 -14.32 4.14
N ALA A 68 8.00 -13.24 3.71
CA ALA A 68 9.16 -12.66 4.35
C ALA A 68 8.81 -11.52 5.35
N LEU A 69 7.52 -11.20 5.53
CA LEU A 69 7.10 -10.15 6.44
C LEU A 69 7.52 -10.46 7.88
N GLN A 70 8.19 -9.51 8.50
CA GLN A 70 8.56 -9.60 9.91
C GLN A 70 7.65 -8.68 10.74
N ALA A 71 7.02 -9.26 11.74
CA ALA A 71 6.22 -8.50 12.68
C ALA A 71 7.12 -7.72 13.65
N PRO A 72 6.87 -6.42 13.88
CA PRO A 72 7.52 -5.67 14.93
C PRO A 72 7.25 -6.27 16.33
N PRO A 73 8.09 -5.97 17.33
CA PRO A 73 7.86 -6.42 18.70
C PRO A 73 6.47 -6.04 19.22
N GLY A 74 5.77 -7.01 19.82
CA GLY A 74 4.42 -6.84 20.36
C GLY A 74 3.32 -6.95 19.31
N ILE A 75 3.63 -7.30 18.06
CA ILE A 75 2.67 -7.61 17.01
C ILE A 75 2.77 -9.08 16.62
N THR A 76 1.63 -9.74 16.52
CA THR A 76 1.49 -11.06 15.89
C THR A 76 0.84 -10.86 14.52
N LEU A 77 1.57 -11.18 13.46
CA LEU A 77 1.07 -11.03 12.08
C LEU A 77 0.61 -12.37 11.52
N GLN A 78 -0.60 -12.41 10.98
CA GLN A 78 -1.17 -13.56 10.32
C GLN A 78 -1.64 -13.19 8.90
N VAL A 79 -1.21 -13.94 7.89
CA VAL A 79 -1.69 -13.80 6.51
C VAL A 79 -2.84 -14.77 6.27
N GLN A 80 -4.00 -14.25 5.90
CA GLN A 80 -5.21 -15.03 5.63
C GLN A 80 -5.75 -14.74 4.24
N VAL A 81 -6.13 -15.79 3.52
CA VAL A 81 -6.82 -15.63 2.23
C VAL A 81 -8.29 -15.35 2.49
N ASP A 82 -8.77 -14.28 1.90
CA ASP A 82 -10.18 -13.96 1.90
C ASP A 82 -10.89 -14.69 0.75
N THR A 83 -11.51 -15.79 1.08
CA THR A 83 -12.30 -16.60 0.14
C THR A 83 -13.69 -16.03 -0.12
N SER A 84 -14.11 -15.01 0.65
CA SER A 84 -15.45 -14.42 0.63
C SER A 84 -15.53 -13.22 -0.34
N GLY A 85 -14.90 -13.33 -1.53
CA GLY A 85 -14.77 -12.24 -2.52
C GLY A 85 -16.06 -11.50 -2.87
N HIS A 86 -17.18 -12.19 -2.80
CA HIS A 86 -18.51 -11.65 -3.08
C HIS A 86 -19.12 -10.84 -1.93
N ARG A 87 -18.50 -10.88 -0.73
CA ARG A 87 -19.07 -10.24 0.47
C ARG A 87 -18.69 -8.75 0.63
N GLY A 88 -17.75 -8.25 -0.17
CA GLY A 88 -17.22 -6.89 -0.01
C GLY A 88 -16.31 -6.73 1.21
N ALA A 89 -15.71 -5.55 1.37
CA ALA A 89 -14.75 -5.27 2.44
C ALA A 89 -15.36 -5.38 3.84
N GLY A 90 -16.59 -4.90 4.02
CA GLY A 90 -17.30 -5.00 5.30
C GLY A 90 -17.68 -6.43 5.65
N GLY A 91 -18.14 -7.21 4.66
CA GLY A 91 -18.45 -8.63 4.87
C GLY A 91 -17.23 -9.46 5.24
N THR A 92 -16.10 -9.25 4.55
CA THR A 92 -14.81 -9.87 4.91
C THR A 92 -14.41 -9.55 6.34
N LEU A 93 -14.53 -8.27 6.74
CA LEU A 93 -14.21 -7.83 8.09
C LEU A 93 -15.09 -8.54 9.13
N GLY A 94 -16.41 -8.61 8.91
CA GLY A 94 -17.33 -9.28 9.83
C GLY A 94 -17.05 -10.77 9.99
N ASP A 95 -16.72 -11.46 8.89
CA ASP A 95 -16.34 -12.87 8.91
C ASP A 95 -15.06 -13.08 9.74
N ARG A 96 -14.02 -12.28 9.48
CA ARG A 96 -12.74 -12.37 10.21
C ARG A 96 -12.86 -11.98 11.68
N TRP A 97 -13.67 -10.97 11.98
CA TRP A 97 -13.96 -10.62 13.36
C TRP A 97 -14.66 -11.77 14.10
N SER A 98 -15.68 -12.37 13.47
CA SER A 98 -16.41 -13.49 14.07
C SER A 98 -15.52 -14.71 14.33
N GLU A 99 -14.54 -15.00 13.46
CA GLU A 99 -13.57 -16.08 13.64
C GLU A 99 -12.57 -15.83 14.78
N LEU A 100 -12.21 -14.56 15.00
CA LEU A 100 -11.16 -14.19 15.96
C LEU A 100 -11.71 -13.85 17.34
N VAL A 101 -12.92 -13.30 17.42
CA VAL A 101 -13.45 -12.73 18.67
C VAL A 101 -13.46 -13.72 19.82
N ASP A 102 -13.71 -15.00 19.54
CA ASP A 102 -13.73 -16.04 20.58
C ASP A 102 -12.32 -16.40 21.09
N SER A 103 -11.29 -16.16 20.29
CA SER A 103 -9.89 -16.40 20.66
C SER A 103 -9.25 -15.20 21.39
N LEU A 104 -9.92 -14.04 21.39
CA LEU A 104 -9.42 -12.84 22.06
C LEU A 104 -9.76 -12.89 23.55
N ASP A 105 -8.85 -12.33 24.36
CA ASP A 105 -9.15 -12.03 25.76
C ASP A 105 -10.20 -10.92 25.89
N ALA A 106 -10.63 -10.64 27.12
CA ALA A 106 -11.66 -9.63 27.40
C ALA A 106 -11.24 -8.23 26.91
N GLN A 107 -9.95 -7.89 27.03
CA GLN A 107 -9.42 -6.60 26.60
C GLN A 107 -9.38 -6.50 25.08
N GLY A 108 -8.95 -7.54 24.37
CA GLY A 108 -8.95 -7.58 22.91
C GLY A 108 -10.36 -7.49 22.32
N ARG A 109 -11.33 -8.16 22.94
CA ARG A 109 -12.75 -8.06 22.55
C ARG A 109 -13.31 -6.66 22.76
N ALA A 110 -13.04 -6.04 23.91
CA ALA A 110 -13.52 -4.70 24.25
C ALA A 110 -12.85 -3.60 23.40
N GLY A 111 -11.61 -3.82 22.94
CA GLY A 111 -10.82 -2.86 22.18
C GLY A 111 -11.30 -2.61 20.76
N GLY A 112 -12.18 -3.45 20.21
CA GLY A 112 -12.64 -3.34 18.83
C GLY A 112 -11.57 -3.68 17.79
N ALA A 113 -11.73 -3.16 16.57
CA ALA A 113 -10.83 -3.44 15.46
C ALA A 113 -10.34 -2.18 14.74
N ILE A 114 -9.06 -2.15 14.41
CA ILE A 114 -8.48 -1.22 13.43
C ILE A 114 -8.65 -1.85 12.06
N VAL A 115 -9.09 -1.09 11.09
CA VAL A 115 -9.20 -1.50 9.69
C VAL A 115 -8.32 -0.60 8.84
N VAL A 116 -7.46 -1.21 8.03
CA VAL A 116 -6.54 -0.53 7.14
C VAL A 116 -6.80 -0.95 5.70
N GLU A 117 -6.98 0.01 4.80
CA GLU A 117 -6.95 -0.20 3.36
C GLU A 117 -5.51 -0.13 2.87
N ALA A 118 -4.89 -1.28 2.60
CA ALA A 118 -3.47 -1.37 2.28
C ALA A 118 -3.02 -0.69 0.97
N SER A 119 -3.94 -0.19 0.15
CA SER A 119 -3.61 0.62 -1.02
C SER A 119 -3.33 2.10 -0.69
N ASN A 120 -3.62 2.56 0.53
CA ASN A 120 -3.28 3.91 0.97
C ASN A 120 -1.88 3.95 1.57
N VAL A 121 -1.22 5.10 1.45
CA VAL A 121 0.12 5.32 2.00
C VAL A 121 0.00 5.71 3.48
N PRO A 122 0.76 5.07 4.39
CA PRO A 122 0.64 5.31 5.83
C PRO A 122 1.37 6.58 6.29
N ILE A 123 1.01 7.74 5.72
CA ILE A 123 1.51 9.06 6.11
C ILE A 123 0.50 9.68 7.08
N PHE A 124 0.56 9.26 8.34
CA PHE A 124 -0.43 9.61 9.33
C PHE A 124 0.16 9.53 10.74
N ASP A 125 -0.26 10.39 11.65
CA ASP A 125 0.12 10.30 13.05
C ASP A 125 -0.75 9.25 13.76
N PHE A 126 -0.26 8.03 13.81
CA PHE A 126 -0.96 6.90 14.44
C PHE A 126 -1.08 7.07 15.96
N GLY A 127 -0.09 7.69 16.61
CA GLY A 127 -0.12 7.92 18.05
C GLY A 127 -1.25 8.86 18.43
N ALA A 128 -1.36 9.98 17.72
CA ALA A 128 -2.46 10.92 17.92
C ALA A 128 -3.82 10.31 17.55
N PHE A 129 -3.89 9.52 16.47
CA PHE A 129 -5.12 8.81 16.09
C PHE A 129 -5.58 7.86 17.20
N PHE A 130 -4.70 6.99 17.70
CA PHE A 130 -5.07 6.02 18.74
C PHE A 130 -5.43 6.70 20.07
N ALA A 131 -4.74 7.79 20.41
CA ALA A 131 -5.06 8.57 21.61
C ALA A 131 -6.44 9.27 21.53
N ALA A 132 -6.89 9.59 20.31
CA ALA A 132 -8.16 10.29 20.08
C ALA A 132 -9.36 9.34 19.93
N VAL A 133 -9.15 8.03 19.84
CA VAL A 133 -10.24 7.04 19.76
C VAL A 133 -11.08 7.09 21.03
N ASP A 134 -12.38 7.40 20.88
CA ASP A 134 -13.37 7.33 21.96
C ASP A 134 -14.15 6.01 21.85
N PRO A 135 -13.98 5.07 22.80
CA PRO A 135 -14.65 3.77 22.77
C PRO A 135 -16.19 3.85 22.82
N SER A 136 -16.76 4.98 23.22
CA SER A 136 -18.21 5.20 23.21
C SER A 136 -18.78 5.41 21.80
N GLN A 137 -17.94 5.68 20.82
CA GLN A 137 -18.31 5.83 19.42
C GLN A 137 -18.49 4.47 18.73
N GLY A 138 -19.18 4.44 17.59
CA GLY A 138 -19.28 3.27 16.75
C GLY A 138 -18.08 3.11 15.81
N ALA A 139 -17.58 4.24 15.29
CA ALA A 139 -16.39 4.28 14.44
C ALA A 139 -15.60 5.58 14.64
N PHE A 140 -14.30 5.50 14.30
CA PHE A 140 -13.39 6.65 14.29
C PHE A 140 -12.50 6.57 13.05
N ILE A 141 -12.55 7.58 12.17
CA ILE A 141 -11.95 7.54 10.84
C ILE A 141 -10.73 8.45 10.82
N GLY A 142 -9.60 7.94 10.30
CA GLY A 142 -8.45 8.77 9.95
C GLY A 142 -8.68 9.46 8.61
N ALA A 143 -8.49 10.77 8.57
CA ALA A 143 -8.63 11.60 7.38
C ALA A 143 -7.44 12.57 7.26
N SER A 144 -7.14 12.99 6.05
CA SER A 144 -6.19 14.07 5.76
C SER A 144 -6.80 15.45 6.00
N ALA A 145 -6.01 16.50 5.90
CA ALA A 145 -6.43 17.88 6.16
C ALA A 145 -7.61 18.33 5.24
N ASP A 146 -7.71 17.79 4.03
CA ASP A 146 -8.80 18.02 3.09
C ASP A 146 -10.01 17.11 3.27
N ALA A 147 -10.09 16.40 4.41
CA ALA A 147 -11.11 15.43 4.76
C ALA A 147 -11.15 14.16 3.87
N THR A 148 -10.12 13.90 3.08
CA THR A 148 -10.00 12.64 2.34
C THR A 148 -9.65 11.50 3.30
N PRO A 149 -10.36 10.33 3.29
CA PRO A 149 -10.03 9.22 4.16
C PRO A 149 -8.58 8.73 3.98
N ALA A 150 -7.86 8.60 5.08
CA ALA A 150 -6.45 8.18 5.08
C ALA A 150 -6.26 6.66 4.99
N GLY A 151 -7.34 5.90 4.81
CA GLY A 151 -7.31 4.44 4.69
C GLY A 151 -7.17 3.71 6.03
N ILE A 152 -7.43 4.39 7.14
CA ILE A 152 -7.49 3.79 8.48
C ILE A 152 -8.80 4.16 9.16
N MET A 153 -9.40 3.18 9.86
CA MET A 153 -10.51 3.43 10.77
C MET A 153 -10.45 2.48 11.97
N TRP A 154 -10.96 2.94 13.09
CA TRP A 154 -11.27 2.09 14.21
C TRP A 154 -12.79 1.84 14.27
N LEU A 155 -13.18 0.61 14.63
CA LEU A 155 -14.56 0.16 14.76
C LEU A 155 -14.77 -0.44 16.16
N SER A 156 -15.84 -0.03 16.82
CA SER A 156 -16.24 -0.64 18.10
C SER A 156 -16.73 -2.09 17.88
N PRO A 157 -16.72 -2.93 18.94
CA PRO A 157 -17.30 -4.27 18.89
C PRO A 157 -18.75 -4.29 18.43
N ASP A 158 -19.55 -3.32 18.90
CA ASP A 158 -20.96 -3.19 18.53
C ASP A 158 -21.13 -2.85 17.05
N ALA A 159 -20.24 -1.99 16.49
CA ALA A 159 -20.25 -1.67 15.06
C ALA A 159 -19.91 -2.89 14.22
N LEU A 160 -18.96 -3.70 14.64
CA LEU A 160 -18.62 -4.97 13.99
C LEU A 160 -19.78 -5.97 14.03
N GLY A 161 -20.58 -5.95 15.09
CA GLY A 161 -21.81 -6.74 15.23
C GLY A 161 -22.94 -6.34 14.27
N LEU A 162 -22.87 -5.14 13.65
CA LEU A 162 -23.85 -4.72 12.63
C LEU A 162 -23.62 -5.32 11.25
N VAL A 163 -22.46 -5.97 11.01
CA VAL A 163 -22.16 -6.60 9.73
C VAL A 163 -23.01 -7.87 9.57
N PRO A 164 -23.85 -7.97 8.52
CA PRO A 164 -24.69 -9.14 8.32
C PRO A 164 -23.83 -10.37 7.97
N ARG A 165 -24.29 -11.55 8.38
CA ARG A 165 -23.57 -12.80 8.11
C ARG A 165 -23.63 -13.25 6.64
N ILE A 166 -24.53 -12.70 5.84
CA ILE A 166 -24.79 -13.12 4.45
C ILE A 166 -24.96 -11.86 3.59
N GLY A 167 -24.52 -11.96 2.32
CA GLY A 167 -24.66 -10.90 1.31
C GLY A 167 -23.48 -9.95 1.24
N TYR A 168 -23.49 -9.15 0.19
CA TYR A 168 -22.51 -8.09 -0.01
C TYR A 168 -22.69 -6.96 1.01
N PHE A 169 -21.60 -6.52 1.61
CA PHE A 169 -21.64 -5.43 2.57
C PHE A 169 -20.41 -4.53 2.42
N ASP A 170 -20.65 -3.27 2.06
CA ASP A 170 -19.59 -2.28 1.90
C ASP A 170 -19.25 -1.60 3.23
N LEU A 171 -17.95 -1.40 3.44
CA LEU A 171 -17.44 -0.81 4.67
C LEU A 171 -17.83 0.67 4.82
N LYS A 172 -17.74 1.44 3.73
CA LYS A 172 -17.93 2.89 3.76
C LYS A 172 -19.39 3.28 3.62
N GLU A 173 -20.07 2.71 2.66
CA GLU A 173 -21.45 3.10 2.33
C GLU A 173 -22.47 2.48 3.28
N GLN A 174 -22.29 1.20 3.61
CA GLN A 174 -23.29 0.45 4.38
C GLN A 174 -22.96 0.41 5.88
N LEU A 175 -21.72 0.12 6.28
CA LEU A 175 -21.39 0.00 7.69
C LEU A 175 -21.47 1.35 8.41
N VAL A 176 -20.88 2.41 7.86
CA VAL A 176 -20.95 3.75 8.45
C VAL A 176 -22.41 4.20 8.59
N THR A 177 -23.22 3.96 7.55
CA THR A 177 -24.66 4.26 7.60
C THR A 177 -25.41 3.45 8.68
N ALA A 178 -25.08 2.15 8.82
CA ALA A 178 -25.68 1.29 9.86
C ALA A 178 -25.29 1.75 11.27
N ILE A 179 -24.04 2.16 11.49
CA ILE A 179 -23.56 2.72 12.76
C ILE A 179 -24.38 3.96 13.14
N VAL A 180 -24.53 4.92 12.23
CA VAL A 180 -25.30 6.14 12.48
C VAL A 180 -26.78 5.82 12.77
N ARG A 181 -27.38 4.89 12.00
CA ARG A 181 -28.76 4.44 12.24
C ARG A 181 -28.95 3.74 13.58
N SER A 182 -27.91 3.10 14.11
CA SER A 182 -27.95 2.49 15.46
C SER A 182 -27.87 3.51 16.60
N GLY A 183 -27.78 4.80 16.30
CA GLY A 183 -27.66 5.89 17.26
C GLY A 183 -26.22 6.12 17.77
N LYS A 184 -25.24 5.42 17.22
CA LYS A 184 -23.83 5.62 17.58
C LYS A 184 -23.20 6.74 16.75
N ARG A 185 -22.24 7.44 17.35
CA ARG A 185 -21.49 8.51 16.68
C ARG A 185 -20.35 7.93 15.84
N VAL A 186 -20.02 8.63 14.76
CA VAL A 186 -18.81 8.42 13.97
C VAL A 186 -17.93 9.65 14.15
N GLY A 187 -16.72 9.46 14.66
CA GLY A 187 -15.72 10.50 14.81
C GLY A 187 -14.69 10.49 13.70
N ALA A 188 -13.89 11.54 13.62
CA ALA A 188 -12.77 11.62 12.70
C ALA A 188 -11.56 12.29 13.35
N HIS A 189 -10.35 11.83 12.96
CA HIS A 189 -9.09 12.49 13.27
C HIS A 189 -8.47 12.99 11.97
N PHE A 190 -8.20 14.29 11.94
CA PHE A 190 -7.62 14.93 10.76
C PHE A 190 -6.11 15.04 10.90
N GLY A 191 -5.38 14.36 10.04
CA GLY A 191 -3.92 14.46 9.95
C GLY A 191 -3.49 15.70 9.16
N PRO A 192 -2.24 16.16 9.33
CA PRO A 192 -1.73 17.35 8.67
C PRO A 192 -1.35 17.15 7.19
N THR A 193 -1.23 15.91 6.73
CA THR A 193 -0.74 15.54 5.41
C THR A 193 -1.87 15.11 4.48
N GLU A 194 -1.57 15.13 3.18
CA GLU A 194 -2.46 14.58 2.17
C GLU A 194 -2.60 13.06 2.28
N SER A 195 -3.80 12.55 1.97
CA SER A 195 -3.98 11.12 1.71
C SER A 195 -3.54 10.78 0.29
N CYS A 196 -2.84 9.66 0.14
CA CYS A 196 -2.43 9.15 -1.16
C CYS A 196 -2.79 7.67 -1.28
N ARG A 197 -3.64 7.35 -2.27
CA ARG A 197 -3.99 5.97 -2.60
C ARG A 197 -3.26 5.57 -3.87
N ILE A 198 -2.57 4.43 -3.84
CA ILE A 198 -1.90 3.86 -5.00
C ILE A 198 -2.93 3.12 -5.86
N SER A 199 -3.17 3.62 -7.06
CA SER A 199 -4.11 3.04 -8.03
C SER A 199 -3.55 2.94 -9.44
N ASP A 200 -2.52 3.71 -9.75
CA ASP A 200 -1.87 3.80 -11.06
C ASP A 200 -0.41 4.25 -10.93
N ARG A 201 0.28 4.36 -12.06
CA ARG A 201 1.69 4.81 -12.11
C ARG A 201 1.91 6.14 -11.41
N ALA A 202 1.08 7.14 -11.72
CA ALA A 202 1.27 8.50 -11.20
C ALA A 202 1.10 8.56 -9.68
N SER A 203 0.07 7.90 -9.15
CA SER A 203 -0.17 7.80 -7.71
C SER A 203 0.91 6.99 -6.99
N TYR A 204 1.51 5.99 -7.65
CA TYR A 204 2.62 5.24 -7.05
C TYR A 204 3.91 6.09 -6.99
N LEU A 205 4.26 6.83 -8.05
CA LEU A 205 5.38 7.78 -8.01
C LEU A 205 5.17 8.85 -6.94
N ARG A 206 3.95 9.40 -6.83
CA ARG A 206 3.61 10.36 -5.78
C ARG A 206 3.74 9.74 -4.38
N ALA A 207 3.29 8.50 -4.18
CA ALA A 207 3.40 7.79 -2.91
C ALA A 207 4.87 7.68 -2.46
N VAL A 208 5.77 7.29 -3.36
CA VAL A 208 7.22 7.23 -3.09
C VAL A 208 7.78 8.60 -2.74
N SER A 209 7.41 9.66 -3.49
CA SER A 209 7.83 11.02 -3.20
C SER A 209 7.40 11.50 -1.80
N LEU A 210 6.15 11.22 -1.41
CA LEU A 210 5.63 11.58 -0.09
C LEU A 210 6.37 10.85 1.04
N ILE A 211 6.64 9.55 0.88
CA ILE A 211 7.37 8.76 1.88
C ILE A 211 8.84 9.22 2.00
N GLN A 212 9.47 9.60 0.90
CA GLN A 212 10.83 10.18 0.92
C GLN A 212 10.86 11.56 1.58
N ALA A 213 9.85 12.38 1.34
CA ALA A 213 9.71 13.67 2.03
C ALA A 213 9.51 13.51 3.55
N ASP A 214 8.95 12.38 4.00
CA ASP A 214 8.84 11.98 5.41
C ASP A 214 10.13 11.32 5.95
N GLY A 215 11.26 11.43 5.23
CA GLY A 215 12.60 11.01 5.67
C GLY A 215 13.02 9.59 5.31
N ALA A 216 12.25 8.87 4.48
CA ALA A 216 12.62 7.53 4.05
C ALA A 216 13.70 7.53 2.95
N ALA A 217 14.63 6.57 2.99
CA ALA A 217 15.64 6.42 1.97
C ALA A 217 15.07 5.91 0.63
N GLY A 218 15.52 6.51 -0.47
CA GLY A 218 15.13 6.17 -1.84
C GLY A 218 16.01 5.11 -2.52
N ARG A 219 17.04 4.57 -1.82
CA ARG A 219 17.96 3.60 -2.40
C ARG A 219 18.27 2.48 -1.41
N CYS A 220 18.08 1.22 -1.87
CA CYS A 220 18.55 0.04 -1.14
C CYS A 220 20.08 -0.02 -1.10
N GLU A 221 20.64 -0.62 -0.03
CA GLU A 221 22.10 -0.78 0.14
C GLU A 221 22.73 -1.63 -0.98
N ASP A 222 22.03 -2.64 -1.46
CA ASP A 222 22.46 -3.56 -2.52
C ASP A 222 22.11 -3.07 -3.95
N ALA A 223 21.49 -1.90 -4.09
CA ALA A 223 21.31 -1.28 -5.40
C ALA A 223 22.61 -0.67 -5.90
N VAL A 224 22.95 -0.97 -7.16
CA VAL A 224 24.20 -0.54 -7.79
C VAL A 224 23.95 0.66 -8.68
N VAL A 225 24.73 1.72 -8.48
CA VAL A 225 24.80 2.89 -9.38
C VAL A 225 26.23 3.02 -9.82
N GLU A 226 26.49 2.75 -11.11
CA GLU A 226 27.84 2.78 -11.67
C GLU A 226 28.37 4.21 -11.83
N GLY A 227 29.70 4.34 -11.90
CA GLY A 227 30.34 5.65 -12.08
C GLY A 227 29.88 6.35 -13.36
N GLY A 228 29.40 7.60 -13.22
CA GLY A 228 28.85 8.39 -14.33
C GLY A 228 27.34 8.22 -14.55
N ALA A 229 26.68 7.26 -13.87
CA ALA A 229 25.24 7.23 -13.82
C ALA A 229 24.68 8.33 -12.90
N VAL A 230 23.48 8.83 -13.21
CA VAL A 230 22.83 9.92 -12.46
C VAL A 230 21.45 9.49 -12.03
N VAL A 231 21.20 9.55 -10.72
CA VAL A 231 19.88 9.32 -10.11
C VAL A 231 19.44 10.60 -9.40
N ARG A 232 18.27 11.12 -9.73
CA ARG A 232 17.76 12.40 -9.21
C ARG A 232 16.28 12.34 -8.83
N GLY A 233 15.85 13.38 -8.11
CA GLY A 233 14.46 13.55 -7.67
C GLY A 233 14.02 12.48 -6.70
N ALA A 234 12.71 12.25 -6.62
CA ALA A 234 12.12 11.24 -5.76
C ALA A 234 12.20 9.83 -6.37
N SER A 235 13.42 9.43 -6.81
CA SER A 235 13.64 8.11 -7.39
C SER A 235 13.79 7.04 -6.31
N LEU A 236 13.25 5.83 -6.57
CA LEU A 236 13.39 4.66 -5.72
C LEU A 236 14.17 3.56 -6.45
N LEU A 237 15.31 3.18 -5.88
CA LEU A 237 16.09 2.03 -6.34
C LEU A 237 15.92 0.88 -5.36
N CYS A 238 15.19 -0.14 -5.79
CA CYS A 238 14.90 -1.32 -5.00
C CYS A 238 16.07 -2.31 -4.95
N ARG A 239 15.91 -3.36 -4.14
CA ARG A 239 16.91 -4.41 -3.93
C ARG A 239 17.42 -4.98 -5.26
N GLY A 240 18.74 -5.04 -5.45
CA GLY A 240 19.39 -5.58 -6.64
C GLY A 240 19.15 -4.78 -7.92
N ALA A 241 18.58 -3.56 -7.81
CA ALA A 241 18.47 -2.65 -8.96
C ALA A 241 19.84 -2.18 -9.42
N VAL A 242 20.06 -2.12 -10.74
CA VAL A 242 21.32 -1.69 -11.34
C VAL A 242 21.07 -0.52 -12.29
N VAL A 243 21.83 0.56 -12.11
CA VAL A 243 21.88 1.72 -13.01
C VAL A 243 23.29 1.82 -13.56
N GLU A 244 23.46 1.50 -14.84
CA GLU A 244 24.76 1.42 -15.49
C GLU A 244 25.30 2.81 -15.90
N ARG A 245 26.58 2.83 -16.28
CA ARG A 245 27.32 4.05 -16.66
C ARG A 245 26.54 4.90 -17.68
N GLY A 246 26.51 6.21 -17.45
CA GLY A 246 25.86 7.18 -18.34
C GLY A 246 24.32 7.19 -18.26
N ALA A 247 23.71 6.20 -17.63
CA ALA A 247 22.26 6.16 -17.49
C ALA A 247 21.75 7.28 -16.57
N LEU A 248 20.55 7.78 -16.90
CA LEU A 248 19.86 8.85 -16.14
C LEU A 248 18.50 8.34 -15.62
N VAL A 249 18.30 8.39 -14.31
CA VAL A 249 17.03 8.05 -13.64
C VAL A 249 16.52 9.27 -12.90
N VAL A 250 15.30 9.73 -13.22
CA VAL A 250 14.70 10.93 -12.63
C VAL A 250 13.25 10.65 -12.23
N ASP A 251 12.89 10.90 -10.96
CA ASP A 251 11.54 10.74 -10.42
C ASP A 251 10.91 9.39 -10.79
N SER A 252 11.68 8.32 -10.68
CA SER A 252 11.33 7.00 -11.23
C SER A 252 11.55 5.88 -10.22
N ILE A 253 10.87 4.75 -10.44
CA ILE A 253 10.98 3.59 -9.57
C ILE A 253 11.61 2.45 -10.37
N ILE A 254 12.76 1.96 -9.89
CA ILE A 254 13.47 0.80 -10.43
C ILE A 254 13.24 -0.35 -9.46
N LEU A 255 12.34 -1.27 -9.84
CA LEU A 255 11.87 -2.35 -9.00
C LEU A 255 12.92 -3.46 -8.82
N PRO A 256 12.71 -4.43 -7.90
CA PRO A 256 13.76 -5.39 -7.53
C PRO A 256 14.36 -6.14 -8.73
N GLY A 257 15.70 -6.18 -8.79
CA GLY A 257 16.45 -6.86 -9.83
C GLY A 257 16.36 -6.23 -11.22
N ALA A 258 15.71 -5.08 -11.37
CA ALA A 258 15.63 -4.38 -12.65
C ALA A 258 16.95 -3.68 -12.99
N ARG A 259 17.24 -3.55 -14.29
CA ARG A 259 18.47 -2.96 -14.82
C ARG A 259 18.16 -1.84 -15.80
N VAL A 260 18.80 -0.70 -15.61
CA VAL A 260 18.83 0.41 -16.57
C VAL A 260 20.20 0.41 -17.20
N CYS A 261 20.29 -0.05 -18.47
CA CYS A 261 21.55 -0.21 -19.15
C CYS A 261 22.18 1.13 -19.54
N SER A 262 23.44 1.08 -19.99
CA SER A 262 24.28 2.26 -20.23
C SER A 262 23.59 3.28 -21.14
N ASP A 263 23.72 4.56 -20.80
CA ASP A 263 23.19 5.72 -21.54
C ASP A 263 21.66 5.75 -21.70
N ALA A 264 20.93 4.83 -21.05
CA ALA A 264 19.47 4.86 -21.05
C ALA A 264 18.92 5.98 -20.15
N VAL A 265 17.75 6.50 -20.50
CA VAL A 265 17.05 7.54 -19.72
C VAL A 265 15.70 7.00 -19.24
N VAL A 266 15.47 7.06 -17.93
CA VAL A 266 14.19 6.69 -17.30
C VAL A 266 13.68 7.89 -16.50
N ALA A 267 12.58 8.49 -16.93
CA ALA A 267 12.02 9.67 -16.31
C ALA A 267 10.52 9.50 -16.00
N ARG A 268 10.10 9.79 -14.78
CA ARG A 268 8.72 9.67 -14.27
C ARG A 268 8.07 8.33 -14.62
N SER A 269 8.86 7.27 -14.54
CA SER A 269 8.51 5.93 -15.06
C SER A 269 8.75 4.85 -14.02
N ILE A 270 8.22 3.66 -14.28
CA ILE A 270 8.44 2.49 -13.44
C ILE A 270 9.06 1.39 -14.30
N VAL A 271 10.19 0.83 -13.86
CA VAL A 271 10.80 -0.35 -14.46
C VAL A 271 10.42 -1.57 -13.62
N PRO A 272 9.63 -2.52 -14.18
CA PRO A 272 9.13 -3.69 -13.45
C PRO A 272 10.25 -4.61 -12.94
N PRO A 273 9.94 -5.51 -11.97
CA PRO A 273 10.94 -6.42 -11.41
C PRO A 273 11.65 -7.25 -12.49
N GLY A 274 12.98 -7.36 -12.38
CA GLY A 274 13.81 -8.14 -13.27
C GLY A 274 13.86 -7.66 -14.74
N SER A 275 13.20 -6.55 -15.08
CA SER A 275 13.21 -5.99 -16.43
C SER A 275 14.52 -5.30 -16.75
N HIS A 276 14.90 -5.30 -18.05
CA HIS A 276 16.12 -4.65 -18.54
C HIS A 276 15.75 -3.57 -19.56
N VAL A 277 16.00 -2.30 -19.22
CA VAL A 277 15.91 -1.18 -20.16
C VAL A 277 17.15 -1.20 -21.06
N PRO A 278 17.01 -1.29 -22.38
CA PRO A 278 18.15 -1.37 -23.29
C PRO A 278 19.05 -0.14 -23.25
N CYS A 279 20.31 -0.30 -23.69
CA CYS A 279 21.27 0.81 -23.77
C CYS A 279 20.74 1.93 -24.68
N GLY A 280 20.89 3.19 -24.22
CA GLY A 280 20.46 4.38 -24.95
C GLY A 280 18.94 4.52 -25.10
N TYR A 281 18.13 3.65 -24.47
CA TYR A 281 16.67 3.69 -24.58
C TYR A 281 16.06 4.80 -23.72
N LEU A 282 14.94 5.36 -24.20
CA LEU A 282 14.20 6.42 -23.51
C LEU A 282 12.86 5.89 -23.00
N VAL A 283 12.67 5.91 -21.68
CA VAL A 283 11.44 5.53 -20.96
C VAL A 283 10.92 6.75 -20.25
N VAL A 284 9.80 7.32 -20.70
CA VAL A 284 9.24 8.55 -20.13
C VAL A 284 7.74 8.43 -19.93
N ASP A 285 7.29 8.72 -18.71
CA ASP A 285 5.86 8.74 -18.34
C ASP A 285 5.13 7.39 -18.56
N GLU A 286 5.83 6.27 -18.40
CA GLU A 286 5.27 4.94 -18.65
C GLU A 286 5.69 3.89 -17.61
N ILE A 287 5.07 2.71 -17.68
CA ILE A 287 5.57 1.48 -17.07
C ILE A 287 6.27 0.71 -18.20
N PHE A 288 7.57 0.51 -18.07
CA PHE A 288 8.38 -0.14 -19.08
C PHE A 288 7.88 -1.56 -19.41
N GLY A 289 7.67 -1.85 -20.69
CA GLY A 289 7.20 -3.16 -21.14
C GLY A 289 5.73 -3.48 -20.91
N ALA A 290 4.92 -2.55 -20.35
CA ALA A 290 3.48 -2.74 -20.28
C ALA A 290 2.86 -2.72 -21.69
N LEU A 291 1.87 -3.60 -21.93
CA LEU A 291 1.14 -3.68 -23.19
C LEU A 291 0.54 -2.31 -23.53
N GLY A 292 1.08 -1.65 -24.57
CA GLY A 292 0.67 -0.30 -25.01
C GLY A 292 1.80 0.72 -25.08
N SER A 293 3.02 0.43 -24.57
CA SER A 293 4.21 1.24 -24.86
C SER A 293 4.67 0.91 -26.30
N ALA A 294 4.13 1.65 -27.28
CA ALA A 294 4.61 1.57 -28.65
C ALA A 294 6.12 1.91 -28.63
N ALA A 295 6.93 1.00 -29.12
CA ALA A 295 8.35 1.18 -29.32
C ALA A 295 8.59 2.50 -30.09
N ARG A 296 8.97 3.55 -29.37
CA ARG A 296 9.61 4.71 -29.99
C ARG A 296 11.08 4.35 -30.20
N SER A 297 11.31 3.43 -31.14
CA SER A 297 12.62 3.26 -31.72
C SER A 297 12.97 4.56 -32.43
N GLY A 298 14.02 5.23 -31.95
CA GLY A 298 14.62 6.33 -32.68
C GLY A 298 14.97 5.86 -34.10
N THR A 299 14.19 6.26 -35.08
CA THR A 299 14.48 6.10 -36.48
C THR A 299 15.61 7.03 -36.86
N GLU A 300 16.73 6.44 -37.21
CA GLU A 300 17.42 6.65 -38.46
C GLU A 300 17.57 8.11 -38.92
N GLY A 301 18.74 8.70 -38.62
CA GLY A 301 19.35 9.68 -39.45
C GLY A 301 19.88 9.01 -40.71
N GLY A 302 19.05 8.89 -41.72
CA GLY A 302 19.48 8.52 -43.06
C GLY A 302 20.33 9.65 -43.63
N ALA A 303 21.60 9.36 -43.89
CA ALA A 303 22.47 10.16 -44.73
C ALA A 303 21.98 10.07 -46.20
N SER A 304 21.92 11.20 -46.84
CA SER A 304 22.15 11.34 -48.29
C SER A 304 22.77 12.67 -48.53
#